data_ea226b0f5cf420657a218878d4b298fc
#
_entry.id   ea226b0f5cf420657a218878d4b298fc
#
_cell.length_a   1.000
_cell.length_b   1.000
_cell.length_c   1.000
_cell.angle_alpha   90.00
_cell.angle_beta   90.00
_cell.angle_gamma   90.00
#
_symmetry.space_group_name_H-M   'P 1'
#
loop_
_entity.id
_entity.type
_entity.pdbx_description
1 polymer ?
#
loop_
_entity_poly.entity_id
_entity_poly.type
_entity_poly.pdbx_seq_one_letter_code
_entity_poly.pdbx_strand_id
1 'polypeptide(L)'
;MIDRAVFFDAIRFWETGRLGYNGVLAAVLLIVASLGDAWEAIARAFGLIIGLGVIANVLYCFAYPIDLIAQATPARALWRRWRWIAWCVGTGFAALLAFAATFGVGAPF
;
A
#
# COMPACT_ATOMS: atom_id res chain seq x y z
N MET A 1 15.80 -5.00 21.96
CA MET A 1 14.61 -5.68 22.45
C MET A 1 13.35 -4.89 22.10
N ILE A 2 12.28 -5.58 21.75
CA ILE A 2 11.01 -4.96 21.40
C ILE A 2 10.23 -4.70 22.69
N ASP A 3 10.00 -3.44 23.00
CA ASP A 3 9.19 -3.03 24.15
C ASP A 3 7.90 -2.35 23.67
N ARG A 4 7.09 -1.89 24.64
CA ARG A 4 5.80 -1.26 24.33
C ARG A 4 5.97 -0.01 23.47
N ALA A 5 7.00 0.80 23.74
CA ALA A 5 7.24 2.03 22.99
C ALA A 5 7.57 1.73 21.53
N VAL A 6 8.40 0.72 21.29
CA VAL A 6 8.75 0.28 19.92
C VAL A 6 7.52 -0.24 19.20
N PHE A 7 6.71 -1.04 19.88
CA PHE A 7 5.49 -1.60 19.31
C PHE A 7 4.53 -0.49 18.87
N PHE A 8 4.26 0.47 19.77
CA PHE A 8 3.35 1.57 19.43
C PHE A 8 3.91 2.49 18.35
N ASP A 9 5.22 2.71 18.34
CA ASP A 9 5.86 3.50 17.27
C ASP A 9 5.65 2.85 15.92
N ALA A 10 5.89 1.55 15.81
CA ALA A 10 5.71 0.83 14.55
C ALA A 10 4.26 0.89 14.09
N ILE A 11 3.31 0.62 14.98
CA ILE A 11 1.89 0.65 14.64
C ILE A 11 1.47 2.03 14.20
N ARG A 12 1.88 3.08 14.93
CA ARG A 12 1.51 4.45 14.56
C ARG A 12 2.04 4.81 13.17
N PHE A 13 3.29 4.50 12.88
CA PHE A 13 3.89 4.83 11.60
C PHE A 13 3.12 4.14 10.45
N TRP A 14 2.92 2.83 10.55
CA TRP A 14 2.33 2.06 9.45
C TRP A 14 0.83 2.24 9.35
N GLU A 15 0.12 2.47 10.47
CA GLU A 15 -1.32 2.79 10.41
C GLU A 15 -1.56 4.15 9.76
N THR A 16 -0.74 5.15 10.08
CA THR A 16 -0.81 6.45 9.41
C THR A 16 -0.45 6.31 7.94
N GLY A 17 0.60 5.54 7.64
CA GLY A 17 1.01 5.27 6.27
C GLY A 17 -0.03 4.50 5.48
N ARG A 18 -0.83 3.65 6.15
CA ARG A 18 -1.90 2.90 5.49
C ARG A 18 -2.96 3.83 4.89
N LEU A 19 -3.29 4.91 5.58
CA LEU A 19 -4.24 5.89 5.05
C LEU A 19 -3.72 6.49 3.74
N GLY A 20 -2.44 6.88 3.71
CA GLY A 20 -1.80 7.38 2.49
C GLY A 20 -1.70 6.31 1.40
N TYR A 21 -1.34 5.09 1.79
CA TYR A 21 -1.25 3.95 0.88
C TYR A 21 -2.57 3.69 0.16
N ASN A 22 -3.65 3.57 0.93
CA ASN A 22 -4.97 3.34 0.35
C ASN A 22 -5.46 4.55 -0.45
N GLY A 23 -5.11 5.76 0.00
CA GLY A 23 -5.42 6.98 -0.72
C GLY A 23 -4.76 7.02 -2.10
N VAL A 24 -3.49 6.62 -2.17
CA VAL A 24 -2.77 6.54 -3.45
C VAL A 24 -3.42 5.50 -4.37
N LEU A 25 -3.75 4.32 -3.85
CA LEU A 25 -4.39 3.27 -4.65
C LEU A 25 -5.74 3.73 -5.19
N ALA A 26 -6.57 4.37 -4.34
CA ALA A 26 -7.85 4.90 -4.76
C ALA A 26 -7.68 6.01 -5.81
N ALA A 27 -6.70 6.89 -5.63
CA ALA A 27 -6.43 7.96 -6.60
C ALA A 27 -6.01 7.40 -7.96
N VAL A 28 -5.16 6.37 -7.97
CA VAL A 28 -4.75 5.72 -9.22
C VAL A 28 -5.96 5.14 -9.93
N LEU A 29 -6.82 4.43 -9.20
CA LEU A 29 -8.03 3.84 -9.76
C LEU A 29 -8.93 4.91 -10.39
N LEU A 30 -9.18 5.99 -9.64
CA LEU A 30 -10.06 7.06 -10.10
C LEU A 30 -9.47 7.81 -11.31
N ILE A 31 -8.17 8.08 -11.29
CA ILE A 31 -7.50 8.79 -12.39
C ILE A 31 -7.53 7.94 -13.67
N VAL A 32 -7.18 6.68 -13.58
CA VAL A 32 -7.17 5.79 -14.75
C VAL A 32 -8.59 5.61 -15.29
N ALA A 33 -9.57 5.46 -14.40
CA ALA A 33 -10.97 5.33 -14.80
C ALA A 33 -11.46 6.56 -15.53
N SER A 34 -11.12 7.74 -15.01
CA SER A 34 -11.55 9.03 -15.58
C SER A 34 -10.90 9.29 -16.94
N LEU A 35 -9.58 9.08 -17.03
CA LEU A 35 -8.83 9.34 -18.26
C LEU A 35 -9.16 8.34 -19.35
N GLY A 36 -9.40 7.08 -18.98
CA GLY A 36 -9.69 6.01 -19.91
C GLY A 36 -11.17 5.77 -20.16
N ASP A 37 -12.05 6.53 -19.50
CA ASP A 37 -13.49 6.33 -19.56
C ASP A 37 -13.87 4.87 -19.31
N ALA A 38 -13.28 4.29 -18.26
CA ALA A 38 -13.38 2.87 -17.95
C ALA A 38 -14.33 2.58 -16.79
N TRP A 39 -15.21 3.53 -16.45
CA TRP A 39 -16.08 3.40 -15.27
C TRP A 39 -16.98 2.17 -15.35
N GLU A 40 -17.55 1.91 -16.52
CA GLU A 40 -18.45 0.77 -16.69
C GLU A 40 -17.72 -0.56 -16.53
N ALA A 41 -16.51 -0.68 -17.12
CA ALA A 41 -15.70 -1.88 -16.98
C ALA A 41 -15.31 -2.11 -15.52
N ILE A 42 -14.95 -1.04 -14.81
CA ILE A 42 -14.60 -1.11 -13.39
C ILE A 42 -15.81 -1.53 -12.56
N ALA A 43 -16.98 -1.01 -12.87
CA ALA A 43 -18.21 -1.40 -12.16
C ALA A 43 -18.50 -2.90 -12.33
N ARG A 44 -18.29 -3.44 -13.53
CA ARG A 44 -18.47 -4.87 -13.78
C ARG A 44 -17.43 -5.74 -13.07
N ALA A 45 -16.22 -5.22 -12.89
CA ALA A 45 -15.13 -5.93 -12.23
C ALA A 45 -15.00 -5.53 -10.75
N PHE A 46 -16.01 -4.94 -10.16
CA PHE A 46 -15.95 -4.35 -8.81
C PHE A 46 -15.49 -5.38 -7.77
N GLY A 47 -16.02 -6.61 -7.85
CA GLY A 47 -15.62 -7.67 -6.92
C GLY A 47 -14.13 -8.02 -7.02
N LEU A 48 -13.62 -8.08 -8.25
CA LEU A 48 -12.19 -8.33 -8.47
C LEU A 48 -11.34 -7.19 -7.91
N ILE A 49 -11.76 -5.96 -8.13
CA ILE A 49 -11.01 -4.78 -7.64
C ILE A 49 -10.99 -4.76 -6.11
N ILE A 50 -12.11 -5.06 -5.47
CA ILE A 50 -12.18 -5.16 -4.00
C ILE A 50 -11.24 -6.27 -3.51
N GLY A 51 -11.27 -7.43 -4.18
CA GLY A 51 -10.39 -8.55 -3.83
C GLY A 51 -8.91 -8.19 -3.91
N LEU A 52 -8.51 -7.51 -4.99
CA LEU A 52 -7.14 -7.04 -5.16
C LEU A 52 -6.76 -6.01 -4.08
N GLY A 53 -7.70 -5.13 -3.71
CA GLY A 53 -7.47 -4.17 -2.63
C GLY A 53 -7.26 -4.85 -1.28
N VAL A 54 -8.03 -5.90 -1.00
CA VAL A 54 -7.86 -6.69 0.22
C VAL A 54 -6.47 -7.35 0.23
N ILE A 55 -6.07 -7.96 -0.89
CA ILE A 55 -4.76 -8.57 -1.01
C ILE A 55 -3.65 -7.53 -0.81
N ALA A 56 -3.78 -6.36 -1.41
CA ALA A 56 -2.81 -5.28 -1.26
C ALA A 56 -2.65 -4.87 0.20
N ASN A 57 -3.75 -4.80 0.94
CA ASN A 57 -3.70 -4.45 2.36
C ASN A 57 -3.15 -5.58 3.22
N VAL A 58 -3.43 -6.84 2.88
CA VAL A 58 -2.82 -7.98 3.57
C VAL A 58 -1.30 -7.95 3.39
N LEU A 59 -0.83 -7.69 2.17
CA LEU A 59 0.60 -7.56 1.91
C LEU A 59 1.21 -6.39 2.67
N TYR A 60 0.49 -5.28 2.80
CA TYR A 60 0.93 -4.14 3.59
C TYR A 60 1.17 -4.53 5.06
N CYS A 61 0.38 -5.44 5.59
CA CYS A 61 0.52 -5.88 6.98
C CYS A 61 1.88 -6.52 7.28
N PHE A 62 2.60 -7.00 6.27
CA PHE A 62 3.95 -7.53 6.47
C PHE A 62 4.95 -6.46 6.94
N ALA A 63 4.64 -5.18 6.73
CA ALA A 63 5.50 -4.08 7.18
C ALA A 63 5.61 -4.04 8.70
N TYR A 64 4.57 -4.42 9.42
CA TYR A 64 4.54 -4.35 10.89
C TYR A 64 5.60 -5.24 11.54
N PRO A 65 5.63 -6.56 11.26
CA PRO A 65 6.66 -7.41 11.83
C PRO A 65 8.07 -7.07 11.31
N ILE A 66 8.19 -6.63 10.06
CA ILE A 66 9.48 -6.23 9.51
C ILE A 66 10.04 -5.03 10.28
N ASP A 67 9.19 -4.03 10.56
CA ASP A 67 9.57 -2.86 11.36
C ASP A 67 10.01 -3.28 12.76
N LEU A 68 9.21 -4.13 13.42
CA LEU A 68 9.55 -4.60 14.76
C LEU A 68 10.88 -5.33 14.79
N ILE A 69 11.14 -6.20 13.82
CA ILE A 69 12.40 -6.93 13.72
C ILE A 69 13.56 -5.96 13.50
N ALA A 70 13.39 -5.01 12.58
CA ALA A 70 14.43 -4.02 12.30
C ALA A 70 14.74 -3.17 13.53
N GLN A 71 13.74 -2.79 14.31
CA GLN A 71 13.93 -2.00 15.52
C GLN A 71 14.54 -2.81 16.67
N ALA A 72 14.53 -4.13 16.59
CA ALA A 72 15.18 -4.98 17.56
C ALA A 72 16.68 -5.13 17.29
N THR A 73 17.19 -4.56 16.20
CA THR A 73 18.60 -4.62 15.82
C THR A 73 19.34 -3.36 16.26
N PRO A 74 20.71 -3.37 16.29
CA PRO A 74 21.47 -2.15 16.54
C PRO A 74 21.26 -1.04 15.51
N ALA A 75 20.69 -1.36 14.36
CA ALA A 75 20.40 -0.39 13.30
C ALA A 75 19.07 0.34 13.50
N ARG A 76 18.45 0.26 14.68
CA ARG A 76 17.16 0.87 14.98
C ARG A 76 17.06 2.34 14.56
N ALA A 77 18.04 3.16 14.95
CA ALA A 77 18.01 4.59 14.65
C ALA A 77 18.04 4.85 13.15
N LEU A 78 18.89 4.09 12.44
CA LEU A 78 18.99 4.21 10.98
C LEU A 78 17.70 3.79 10.31
N TRP A 79 17.10 2.67 10.78
CA TRP A 79 15.83 2.19 10.26
C TRP A 79 14.72 3.21 10.44
N ARG A 80 14.56 3.77 11.64
CA ARG A 80 13.53 4.77 11.92
C ARG A 80 13.67 6.01 11.04
N ARG A 81 14.91 6.40 10.73
CA ARG A 81 15.20 7.56 9.91
C ARG A 81 14.78 7.33 8.45
N TRP A 82 14.95 6.10 7.95
CA TRP A 82 14.82 5.81 6.52
C TRP A 82 13.62 4.93 6.18
N ARG A 83 12.81 4.52 7.17
CA ARG A 83 11.67 3.63 6.89
C ARG A 83 10.59 4.27 6.00
N TRP A 84 10.53 5.60 5.95
CA TRP A 84 9.63 6.27 5.03
C TRP A 84 9.98 5.96 3.58
N ILE A 85 11.24 5.71 3.26
CA ILE A 85 11.67 5.29 1.93
C ILE A 85 11.09 3.92 1.62
N ALA A 86 11.10 2.99 2.58
CA ALA A 86 10.46 1.69 2.41
C ALA A 86 8.96 1.86 2.12
N TRP A 87 8.31 2.76 2.84
CA TRP A 87 6.90 3.07 2.59
C TRP A 87 6.71 3.62 1.16
N CYS A 88 7.55 4.54 0.74
CA CYS A 88 7.46 5.13 -0.61
C CYS A 88 7.67 4.08 -1.69
N VAL A 89 8.67 3.21 -1.54
CA VAL A 89 8.95 2.15 -2.51
C VAL A 89 7.77 1.18 -2.59
N GLY A 90 7.27 0.73 -1.44
CA GLY A 90 6.15 -0.20 -1.39
C GLY A 90 4.88 0.40 -1.96
N THR A 91 4.58 1.65 -1.58
CA THR A 91 3.39 2.36 -2.06
C THR A 91 3.50 2.62 -3.56
N GLY A 92 4.67 3.03 -4.04
CA GLY A 92 4.91 3.24 -5.47
C GLY A 92 4.75 1.95 -6.27
N PHE A 93 5.26 0.84 -5.76
CA PHE A 93 5.09 -0.47 -6.39
C PHE A 93 3.62 -0.87 -6.44
N ALA A 94 2.90 -0.70 -5.33
CA ALA A 94 1.47 -1.00 -5.27
C ALA A 94 0.67 -0.11 -6.20
N ALA A 95 1.03 1.18 -6.30
CA ALA A 95 0.37 2.11 -7.23
C ALA A 95 0.58 1.68 -8.68
N LEU A 96 1.78 1.21 -9.00
CA LEU A 96 2.08 0.71 -10.35
C LEU A 96 1.23 -0.54 -10.67
N LEU A 97 1.10 -1.45 -9.71
CA LEU A 97 0.24 -2.63 -9.88
C LEU A 97 -1.23 -2.23 -10.00
N ALA A 98 -1.68 -1.25 -9.22
CA ALA A 98 -3.04 -0.75 -9.30
C ALA A 98 -3.32 -0.12 -10.66
N PHE A 99 -2.36 0.65 -11.18
CA PHE A 99 -2.44 1.22 -12.53
C PHE A 99 -2.58 0.11 -13.56
N ALA A 100 -1.71 -0.89 -13.52
CA ALA A 100 -1.73 -2.00 -14.48
C ALA A 100 -3.04 -2.79 -14.41
N ALA A 101 -3.53 -3.06 -13.19
CA ALA A 101 -4.78 -3.79 -13.01
C ALA A 101 -5.97 -3.00 -13.52
N THR A 102 -6.04 -1.71 -13.21
CA THR A 102 -7.14 -0.85 -13.65
C THR A 102 -7.11 -0.67 -15.17
N PHE A 103 -5.93 -0.45 -15.71
CA PHE A 103 -5.74 -0.33 -17.16
C PHE A 103 -6.16 -1.62 -17.86
N GLY A 104 -5.74 -2.77 -17.32
CA GLY A 104 -6.10 -4.08 -17.89
C GLY A 104 -7.60 -4.35 -17.86
N VAL A 105 -8.29 -3.97 -16.78
CA VAL A 105 -9.74 -4.13 -16.65
C VAL A 105 -10.47 -3.27 -17.70
N GLY A 106 -9.97 -2.05 -17.94
CA GLY A 106 -10.57 -1.15 -18.92
C GLY A 106 -10.15 -1.40 -20.36
N ALA A 107 -9.18 -2.29 -20.60
CA ALA A 107 -8.66 -2.51 -21.93
C ALA A 107 -9.67 -3.26 -22.81
N PRO A 108 -9.78 -2.91 -24.09
CA PRO A 108 -10.76 -3.50 -25.01
C PRO A 108 -10.22 -4.77 -25.67
N PHE A 109 -9.93 -5.79 -24.86
CA PHE A 109 -9.56 -7.09 -25.46
C PHE A 109 -10.20 -8.26 -24.77
#